data_7dddcb8deef900977eefe85f06620a9e
#
_entry.id   7dddcb8deef900977eefe85f06620a9e
#
_cell.length_a   1.000
_cell.length_b   1.000
_cell.length_c   1.000
_cell.angle_alpha   90.00
_cell.angle_beta   90.00
_cell.angle_gamma   90.00
#
_symmetry.space_group_name_H-M   'P 1'
#
loop_
_entity.id
_entity.type
_entity.pdbx_description
1 polymer ?
#
loop_
_entity_poly.entity_id
_entity_poly.type
_entity_poly.pdbx_seq_one_letter_code
_entity_poly.pdbx_strand_id
1 'polypeptide(L)'
;GVQAQTLSHFHQAQKLGLTIIPVINKIDVSTADIEGTRKQIQEILSLDKILLVSAKTGQGVNRLLQAIIDRIPAPAGDENKPTRALVFNSNFDAHLGVVAWIRVVDGQIRTKDRLKLLATGNQTSVVEVGVFTPGRKQVEKLSAGVVGYVVTSLKEVSQLTVGETITTSPFNHPVPALAGYQPIKPVVFIGLYPTEGAEINLLRDALGKLKLSDSALSFTPEHSPALGNGFRVGLLGLLHADIVQERLEREFGLSLIASAPSVSYEITKSNGDKLIISKA
;
A
#
# COMPACT_ATOMS: atom_id res chain seq x y z
N GLY A 1 16.31 14.25 16.95
CA GLY A 1 16.32 15.44 16.11
C GLY A 1 15.76 15.17 14.74
N VAL A 2 15.73 16.20 13.88
CA VAL A 2 15.25 16.10 12.49
C VAL A 2 16.29 15.37 11.63
N GLN A 3 15.90 14.30 10.95
CA GLN A 3 16.76 13.48 10.10
C GLN A 3 16.28 13.50 8.65
N ALA A 4 17.07 12.95 7.72
CA ALA A 4 16.74 12.91 6.30
C ALA A 4 15.37 12.29 6.01
N GLN A 5 15.01 11.21 6.72
CA GLN A 5 13.69 10.60 6.59
C GLN A 5 12.55 11.52 7.04
N THR A 6 12.76 12.29 8.13
CA THR A 6 11.79 13.27 8.62
C THR A 6 11.50 14.32 7.55
N LEU A 7 12.55 14.83 6.90
CA LEU A 7 12.43 15.81 5.81
C LEU A 7 11.69 15.23 4.60
N SER A 8 12.06 14.01 4.19
CA SER A 8 11.42 13.34 3.05
C SER A 8 9.92 13.17 3.27
N HIS A 9 9.52 12.63 4.43
CA HIS A 9 8.10 12.43 4.76
C HIS A 9 7.36 13.76 4.95
N PHE A 10 8.01 14.78 5.54
CA PHE A 10 7.44 16.11 5.68
C PHE A 10 7.12 16.73 4.31
N HIS A 11 8.05 16.69 3.36
CA HIS A 11 7.82 17.23 2.02
C HIS A 11 6.76 16.46 1.24
N GLN A 12 6.70 15.12 1.41
CA GLN A 12 5.63 14.32 0.81
C GLN A 12 4.26 14.70 1.38
N ALA A 13 4.14 14.83 2.71
CA ALA A 13 2.91 15.22 3.38
C ALA A 13 2.46 16.63 2.93
N GLN A 14 3.42 17.58 2.84
CA GLN A 14 3.17 18.94 2.35
C GLN A 14 2.65 18.95 0.91
N LYS A 15 3.30 18.19 0.02
CA LYS A 15 2.91 18.05 -1.39
C LYS A 15 1.50 17.48 -1.55
N LEU A 16 1.08 16.62 -0.63
CA LEU A 16 -0.25 16.02 -0.60
C LEU A 16 -1.29 16.90 0.13
N GLY A 17 -0.90 18.06 0.66
CA GLY A 17 -1.78 18.96 1.40
C GLY A 17 -2.29 18.38 2.74
N LEU A 18 -1.52 17.44 3.35
CA LEU A 18 -1.93 16.80 4.60
C LEU A 18 -1.73 17.73 5.79
N THR A 19 -2.62 17.62 6.78
CA THR A 19 -2.45 18.31 8.07
C THR A 19 -1.29 17.68 8.84
N ILE A 20 -0.28 18.48 9.19
CA ILE A 20 0.91 18.01 9.89
C ILE A 20 0.86 18.46 11.35
N ILE A 21 1.02 17.51 12.27
CA ILE A 21 1.10 17.75 13.71
C ILE A 21 2.51 17.35 14.19
N PRO A 22 3.40 18.31 14.47
CA PRO A 22 4.74 17.99 14.95
C PRO A 22 4.71 17.52 16.40
N VAL A 23 5.40 16.42 16.68
CA VAL A 23 5.45 15.78 18.00
C VAL A 23 6.89 15.38 18.33
N ILE A 24 7.36 15.79 19.51
CA ILE A 24 8.60 15.29 20.09
C ILE A 24 8.24 14.18 21.08
N ASN A 25 8.67 12.96 20.77
CA ASN A 25 8.42 11.78 21.62
C ASN A 25 9.66 11.44 22.47
N LYS A 26 9.47 10.53 23.43
CA LYS A 26 10.49 10.06 24.38
C LYS A 26 11.04 11.15 25.31
N ILE A 27 10.18 12.09 25.74
CA ILE A 27 10.56 13.16 26.67
C ILE A 27 10.90 12.65 28.09
N ASP A 28 10.62 11.40 28.37
CA ASP A 28 10.96 10.71 29.62
C ASP A 28 12.44 10.27 29.70
N VAL A 29 13.17 10.32 28.59
CA VAL A 29 14.58 9.92 28.54
C VAL A 29 15.45 11.09 29.01
N SER A 30 16.31 10.84 30.02
CA SER A 30 17.17 11.88 30.62
C SER A 30 18.15 12.54 29.65
N THR A 31 18.51 11.85 28.56
CA THR A 31 19.42 12.36 27.50
C THR A 31 18.67 13.03 26.36
N ALA A 32 17.33 13.19 26.45
CA ALA A 32 16.55 13.80 25.39
C ALA A 32 16.83 15.31 25.30
N ASP A 33 17.35 15.75 24.14
CA ASP A 33 17.50 17.17 23.82
C ASP A 33 16.21 17.72 23.22
N ILE A 34 15.28 18.10 24.10
CA ILE A 34 13.96 18.62 23.71
C ILE A 34 14.09 19.98 23.05
N GLU A 35 14.86 20.90 23.64
CA GLU A 35 14.97 22.27 23.15
C GLU A 35 15.75 22.37 21.84
N GLY A 36 16.84 21.61 21.68
CA GLY A 36 17.55 21.52 20.40
C GLY A 36 16.69 20.91 19.30
N THR A 37 15.91 19.86 19.61
CA THR A 37 14.97 19.25 18.65
C THR A 37 13.83 20.22 18.29
N ARG A 38 13.32 21.00 19.26
CA ARG A 38 12.31 22.04 19.01
C ARG A 38 12.81 23.09 18.03
N LYS A 39 14.03 23.62 18.27
CA LYS A 39 14.66 24.59 17.36
C LYS A 39 14.83 24.03 15.95
N GLN A 40 15.31 22.79 15.82
CA GLN A 40 15.43 22.14 14.51
C GLN A 40 14.11 22.05 13.77
N ILE A 41 13.01 21.68 14.46
CA ILE A 41 11.68 21.59 13.85
C ILE A 41 11.21 22.99 13.40
N GLN A 42 11.42 24.02 14.21
CA GLN A 42 11.04 25.39 13.88
C GLN A 42 11.85 25.95 12.69
N GLU A 43 13.17 25.81 12.71
CA GLU A 43 14.06 26.34 11.69
C GLU A 43 13.94 25.60 10.34
N ILE A 44 13.87 24.26 10.38
CA ILE A 44 13.91 23.44 9.18
C ILE A 44 12.52 23.22 8.59
N LEU A 45 11.50 22.99 9.42
CA LEU A 45 10.14 22.65 8.98
C LEU A 45 9.17 23.83 9.08
N SER A 46 9.56 24.93 9.71
CA SER A 46 8.71 26.12 9.96
C SER A 46 7.41 25.78 10.70
N LEU A 47 7.49 24.88 11.70
CA LEU A 47 6.37 24.41 12.49
C LEU A 47 6.52 24.85 13.96
N ASP A 48 5.53 25.59 14.49
CA ASP A 48 5.60 26.18 15.84
C ASP A 48 4.81 25.41 16.91
N LYS A 49 3.69 24.82 16.57
CA LYS A 49 2.79 24.15 17.54
C LYS A 49 3.23 22.72 17.84
N ILE A 50 4.41 22.56 18.42
CA ILE A 50 5.04 21.27 18.70
C ILE A 50 4.49 20.69 20.00
N LEU A 51 4.02 19.43 19.96
CA LEU A 51 3.57 18.69 21.11
C LEU A 51 4.71 17.84 21.70
N LEU A 52 4.70 17.73 23.04
CA LEU A 52 5.68 16.93 23.78
C LEU A 52 4.97 15.72 24.37
N VAL A 53 5.48 14.51 24.08
CA VAL A 53 4.87 13.27 24.55
C VAL A 53 5.92 12.25 24.99
N SER A 54 5.50 11.33 25.85
CA SER A 54 6.16 10.06 26.07
C SER A 54 5.14 8.94 25.86
N ALA A 55 5.26 8.22 24.76
CA ALA A 55 4.40 7.06 24.49
C ALA A 55 4.59 5.97 25.56
N LYS A 56 5.79 5.89 26.17
CA LYS A 56 6.12 4.92 27.22
C LYS A 56 5.36 5.19 28.52
N THR A 57 5.32 6.46 28.96
CA THR A 57 4.71 6.86 30.24
C THR A 57 3.27 7.34 30.10
N GLY A 58 2.81 7.61 28.88
CA GLY A 58 1.51 8.22 28.61
C GLY A 58 1.50 9.75 28.74
N GLN A 59 2.60 10.36 29.15
CA GLN A 59 2.68 11.81 29.31
C GLN A 59 2.42 12.54 28.00
N GLY A 60 1.50 13.51 27.99
CA GLY A 60 1.16 14.33 26.83
C GLY A 60 0.31 13.63 25.76
N VAL A 61 0.06 12.31 25.85
CA VAL A 61 -0.69 11.54 24.85
C VAL A 61 -2.13 12.05 24.69
N ASN A 62 -2.83 12.37 25.79
CA ASN A 62 -4.18 12.92 25.73
C ASN A 62 -4.23 14.25 24.95
N ARG A 63 -3.21 15.11 25.11
CA ARG A 63 -3.11 16.36 24.34
C ARG A 63 -2.88 16.11 22.85
N LEU A 64 -2.10 15.08 22.52
CA LEU A 64 -1.90 14.66 21.13
C LEU A 64 -3.21 14.15 20.51
N LEU A 65 -3.95 13.29 21.22
CA LEU A 65 -5.25 12.79 20.75
C LEU A 65 -6.25 13.93 20.54
N GLN A 66 -6.30 14.89 21.47
CA GLN A 66 -7.15 16.07 21.32
C GLN A 66 -6.72 16.91 20.11
N ALA A 67 -5.43 17.14 19.91
CA ALA A 67 -4.92 17.88 18.76
C ALA A 67 -5.23 17.19 17.42
N ILE A 68 -5.25 15.86 17.37
CA ILE A 68 -5.70 15.10 16.20
C ILE A 68 -7.17 15.40 15.90
N ILE A 69 -8.04 15.32 16.92
CA ILE A 69 -9.47 15.59 16.76
C ILE A 69 -9.73 17.04 16.31
N ASP A 70 -9.01 18.00 16.88
CA ASP A 70 -9.24 19.43 16.62
C ASP A 70 -8.66 19.92 15.29
N ARG A 71 -7.57 19.30 14.80
CA ARG A 71 -6.80 19.83 13.66
C ARG A 71 -6.96 19.03 12.39
N ILE A 72 -7.24 17.73 12.47
CA ILE A 72 -7.43 16.89 11.27
C ILE A 72 -8.89 17.02 10.84
N PRO A 73 -9.16 17.52 9.62
CA PRO A 73 -10.52 17.63 9.13
C PRO A 73 -11.15 16.25 8.97
N ALA A 74 -12.46 16.17 9.19
CA ALA A 74 -13.21 14.97 8.88
C ALA A 74 -13.07 14.63 7.37
N PRO A 75 -13.18 13.34 7.00
CA PRO A 75 -13.14 12.95 5.59
C PRO A 75 -14.17 13.72 4.78
N ALA A 76 -13.72 14.34 3.69
CA ALA A 76 -14.60 14.97 2.74
C ALA A 76 -15.31 13.88 1.92
N GLY A 77 -16.63 13.96 1.80
CA GLY A 77 -17.42 13.02 1.01
C GLY A 77 -18.91 13.27 1.19
N ASP A 78 -19.70 12.83 0.22
CA ASP A 78 -21.15 13.00 0.25
C ASP A 78 -21.81 11.64 0.00
N GLU A 79 -22.60 11.17 0.97
CA GLU A 79 -23.31 9.89 0.88
C GLU A 79 -24.37 9.87 -0.24
N ASN A 80 -24.83 11.04 -0.71
CA ASN A 80 -25.86 11.16 -1.75
C ASN A 80 -25.27 11.19 -3.18
N LYS A 81 -23.95 11.28 -3.32
CA LYS A 81 -23.28 11.22 -4.61
C LYS A 81 -23.17 9.79 -5.13
N PRO A 82 -22.94 9.61 -6.45
CA PRO A 82 -22.59 8.30 -6.99
C PRO A 82 -21.38 7.73 -6.26
N THR A 83 -21.44 6.45 -5.94
CA THR A 83 -20.41 5.79 -5.16
C THR A 83 -19.05 5.83 -5.84
N ARG A 84 -18.04 6.25 -5.10
CA ARG A 84 -16.63 6.10 -5.44
C ARG A 84 -15.88 5.54 -4.23
N ALA A 85 -15.33 4.36 -4.40
CA ALA A 85 -14.49 3.75 -3.38
C ALA A 85 -13.15 3.30 -3.97
N LEU A 86 -12.07 3.54 -3.23
CA LEU A 86 -10.72 3.15 -3.61
C LEU A 86 -10.40 1.80 -3.00
N VAL A 87 -9.95 0.85 -3.81
CA VAL A 87 -9.34 -0.40 -3.33
C VAL A 87 -7.88 -0.11 -2.98
N PHE A 88 -7.52 -0.26 -1.72
CA PHE A 88 -6.11 -0.06 -1.29
C PHE A 88 -5.41 -1.36 -0.91
N ASN A 89 -6.16 -2.45 -0.73
CA ASN A 89 -5.63 -3.79 -0.53
C ASN A 89 -6.67 -4.84 -0.95
N SER A 90 -6.22 -6.06 -1.21
CA SER A 90 -7.09 -7.21 -1.45
C SER A 90 -6.42 -8.50 -0.99
N ASN A 91 -7.21 -9.46 -0.56
CA ASN A 91 -6.74 -10.80 -0.23
C ASN A 91 -7.75 -11.85 -0.67
N PHE A 92 -7.30 -13.08 -0.77
CA PHE A 92 -8.16 -14.23 -0.97
C PHE A 92 -8.37 -14.94 0.38
N ASP A 93 -9.64 -15.10 0.73
CA ASP A 93 -10.07 -15.88 1.88
C ASP A 93 -10.66 -17.19 1.38
N ALA A 94 -10.23 -18.33 1.92
CA ALA A 94 -10.67 -19.65 1.45
C ALA A 94 -12.18 -19.87 1.58
N HIS A 95 -12.84 -19.17 2.49
CA HIS A 95 -14.28 -19.29 2.74
C HIS A 95 -15.10 -18.17 2.08
N LEU A 96 -14.54 -16.96 1.99
CA LEU A 96 -15.25 -15.78 1.50
C LEU A 96 -14.90 -15.40 0.06
N GLY A 97 -13.85 -15.98 -0.51
CA GLY A 97 -13.35 -15.60 -1.83
C GLY A 97 -12.52 -14.31 -1.79
N VAL A 98 -12.68 -13.45 -2.79
CA VAL A 98 -11.93 -12.21 -2.90
C VAL A 98 -12.52 -11.15 -1.97
N VAL A 99 -11.71 -10.69 -1.01
CA VAL A 99 -12.01 -9.61 -0.08
C VAL A 99 -11.23 -8.37 -0.49
N ALA A 100 -11.93 -7.29 -0.82
CA ALA A 100 -11.37 -5.98 -1.11
C ALA A 100 -11.36 -5.11 0.13
N TRP A 101 -10.24 -4.48 0.45
CA TRP A 101 -10.17 -3.44 1.47
C TRP A 101 -10.31 -2.09 0.78
N ILE A 102 -11.30 -1.34 1.20
CA ILE A 102 -11.72 -0.14 0.50
C ILE A 102 -11.83 1.07 1.42
N ARG A 103 -11.64 2.24 0.83
CA ARG A 103 -12.05 3.53 1.40
C ARG A 103 -13.17 4.10 0.55
N VAL A 104 -14.33 4.27 1.12
CA VAL A 104 -15.45 4.96 0.46
C VAL A 104 -15.19 6.46 0.47
N VAL A 105 -15.10 7.08 -0.70
CA VAL A 105 -14.87 8.52 -0.86
C VAL A 105 -16.20 9.25 -0.98
N ASP A 106 -17.10 8.78 -1.84
CA ASP A 106 -18.47 9.30 -1.99
C ASP A 106 -19.46 8.15 -2.05
N GLY A 107 -20.72 8.44 -1.79
CA GLY A 107 -21.81 7.47 -1.83
C GLY A 107 -21.76 6.48 -0.70
N GLN A 108 -22.30 5.30 -0.94
CA GLN A 108 -22.37 4.20 0.02
C GLN A 108 -22.36 2.85 -0.70
N ILE A 109 -21.92 1.80 0.01
CA ILE A 109 -21.93 0.42 -0.47
C ILE A 109 -22.67 -0.45 0.55
N ARG A 110 -23.58 -1.29 0.06
CA ARG A 110 -24.38 -2.22 0.87
C ARG A 110 -24.24 -3.66 0.36
N THR A 111 -24.58 -4.60 1.20
CA THR A 111 -24.75 -6.01 0.80
C THR A 111 -25.75 -6.11 -0.35
N LYS A 112 -25.48 -6.98 -1.33
CA LYS A 112 -26.24 -7.20 -2.58
C LYS A 112 -26.11 -6.08 -3.63
N ASP A 113 -25.40 -5.00 -3.38
CA ASP A 113 -25.10 -4.03 -4.43
C ASP A 113 -24.29 -4.68 -5.56
N ARG A 114 -24.52 -4.18 -6.78
CA ARG A 114 -23.68 -4.51 -7.93
C ARG A 114 -22.57 -3.47 -8.04
N LEU A 115 -21.35 -3.95 -8.13
CA LEU A 115 -20.15 -3.12 -8.27
C LEU A 115 -19.62 -3.19 -9.69
N LYS A 116 -19.07 -2.08 -10.15
CA LYS A 116 -18.24 -2.01 -11.36
C LYS A 116 -16.87 -1.45 -10.98
N LEU A 117 -15.84 -2.14 -11.45
CA LEU A 117 -14.45 -1.72 -11.37
C LEU A 117 -14.15 -0.86 -12.59
N LEU A 118 -13.67 0.38 -12.39
CA LEU A 118 -13.57 1.35 -13.48
C LEU A 118 -12.40 1.09 -14.42
N ALA A 119 -11.26 0.60 -13.92
CA ALA A 119 -10.08 0.36 -14.73
C ALA A 119 -10.20 -0.95 -15.54
N THR A 120 -10.65 -2.04 -14.90
CA THR A 120 -10.79 -3.34 -15.55
C THR A 120 -12.11 -3.50 -16.29
N GLY A 121 -13.14 -2.72 -15.93
CA GLY A 121 -14.51 -2.86 -16.43
C GLY A 121 -15.28 -4.04 -15.84
N ASN A 122 -14.66 -4.85 -15.00
CA ASN A 122 -15.27 -6.01 -14.37
C ASN A 122 -16.46 -5.61 -13.48
N GLN A 123 -17.45 -6.49 -13.42
CA GLN A 123 -18.60 -6.33 -12.53
C GLN A 123 -18.65 -7.47 -11.53
N THR A 124 -19.09 -7.18 -10.32
CA THR A 124 -19.23 -8.17 -9.24
C THR A 124 -20.40 -7.79 -8.33
N SER A 125 -20.83 -8.69 -7.48
CA SER A 125 -21.82 -8.43 -6.44
C SER A 125 -21.16 -8.38 -5.07
N VAL A 126 -21.72 -7.56 -4.20
CA VAL A 126 -21.33 -7.48 -2.79
C VAL A 126 -21.99 -8.62 -2.02
N VAL A 127 -21.19 -9.51 -1.48
CA VAL A 127 -21.65 -10.60 -0.61
C VAL A 127 -21.80 -10.10 0.82
N GLU A 128 -20.81 -9.33 1.29
CA GLU A 128 -20.76 -8.79 2.64
C GLU A 128 -19.98 -7.46 2.65
N VAL A 129 -20.35 -6.56 3.55
CA VAL A 129 -19.59 -5.36 3.88
C VAL A 129 -19.30 -5.30 5.36
N GLY A 130 -18.16 -4.74 5.76
CA GLY A 130 -17.80 -4.63 7.17
C GLY A 130 -16.62 -3.72 7.44
N VAL A 131 -16.33 -3.55 8.72
CA VAL A 131 -15.20 -2.76 9.24
C VAL A 131 -14.27 -3.63 10.08
N PHE A 132 -13.09 -3.12 10.42
CA PHE A 132 -12.13 -3.80 11.29
C PHE A 132 -12.12 -3.17 12.70
N THR A 133 -12.34 -4.01 13.77
CA THR A 133 -12.44 -3.55 15.18
C THR A 133 -11.92 -4.57 16.20
N PRO A 134 -10.67 -4.93 16.30
CA PRO A 134 -9.62 -5.13 15.30
C PRO A 134 -9.93 -6.25 14.30
N GLY A 135 -10.78 -7.22 14.68
CA GLY A 135 -11.30 -8.26 13.80
C GLY A 135 -12.35 -7.73 12.82
N ARG A 136 -12.68 -8.54 11.83
CA ARG A 136 -13.77 -8.23 10.89
C ARG A 136 -15.12 -8.15 11.64
N LYS A 137 -15.85 -7.07 11.43
CA LYS A 137 -17.21 -6.87 11.93
C LYS A 137 -18.10 -6.46 10.77
N GLN A 138 -19.07 -7.31 10.45
CA GLN A 138 -20.08 -7.02 9.44
C GLN A 138 -20.92 -5.81 9.82
N VAL A 139 -21.26 -4.97 8.84
CA VAL A 139 -22.15 -3.82 8.99
C VAL A 139 -23.19 -3.81 7.87
N GLU A 140 -24.22 -3.00 7.99
CA GLU A 140 -25.28 -2.89 6.95
C GLU A 140 -24.78 -2.14 5.71
N LYS A 141 -23.95 -1.11 5.93
CA LYS A 141 -23.42 -0.24 4.85
C LYS A 141 -22.06 0.33 5.22
N LEU A 142 -21.32 0.67 4.18
CA LEU A 142 -20.13 1.52 4.25
C LEU A 142 -20.45 2.86 3.59
N SER A 143 -20.44 3.94 4.36
CA SER A 143 -20.73 5.31 3.90
C SER A 143 -19.47 6.08 3.54
N ALA A 144 -19.63 7.23 2.87
CA ALA A 144 -18.54 8.15 2.55
C ALA A 144 -17.66 8.44 3.78
N GLY A 145 -16.33 8.39 3.60
CA GLY A 145 -15.31 8.56 4.65
C GLY A 145 -14.95 7.28 5.40
N VAL A 146 -15.73 6.21 5.29
CA VAL A 146 -15.46 4.95 6.01
C VAL A 146 -14.42 4.12 5.28
N VAL A 147 -13.52 3.53 6.07
CA VAL A 147 -12.59 2.48 5.64
C VAL A 147 -13.13 1.14 6.13
N GLY A 148 -13.22 0.17 5.23
CA GLY A 148 -13.77 -1.15 5.54
C GLY A 148 -13.39 -2.20 4.51
N TYR A 149 -14.11 -3.30 4.51
CA TYR A 149 -13.94 -4.36 3.54
C TYR A 149 -15.23 -4.69 2.80
N VAL A 150 -15.06 -5.21 1.60
CA VAL A 150 -16.13 -5.77 0.77
C VAL A 150 -15.75 -7.18 0.38
N VAL A 151 -16.58 -8.15 0.71
CA VAL A 151 -16.52 -9.50 0.16
C VAL A 151 -17.21 -9.49 -1.19
N THR A 152 -16.49 -9.85 -2.22
CA THR A 152 -17.00 -9.86 -3.60
C THR A 152 -17.35 -11.26 -4.06
N SER A 153 -18.09 -11.39 -5.17
CA SER A 153 -18.34 -12.68 -5.83
C SER A 153 -17.23 -13.06 -6.83
N LEU A 154 -16.11 -12.32 -6.86
CA LEU A 154 -14.98 -12.64 -7.73
C LEU A 154 -14.29 -13.92 -7.28
N LYS A 155 -13.87 -14.74 -8.24
CA LYS A 155 -13.20 -16.01 -7.96
C LYS A 155 -11.69 -15.89 -7.88
N GLU A 156 -11.13 -14.86 -8.51
CA GLU A 156 -9.70 -14.64 -8.62
C GLU A 156 -9.34 -13.21 -8.20
N VAL A 157 -8.32 -13.06 -7.38
CA VAL A 157 -7.82 -11.75 -6.93
C VAL A 157 -7.26 -10.94 -8.10
N SER A 158 -6.74 -11.60 -9.13
CA SER A 158 -6.26 -10.98 -10.37
C SER A 158 -7.31 -10.08 -11.06
N GLN A 159 -8.59 -10.32 -10.79
CA GLN A 159 -9.71 -9.52 -11.31
C GLN A 159 -9.93 -8.22 -10.56
N LEU A 160 -9.25 -8.03 -9.42
CA LEU A 160 -9.34 -6.84 -8.57
C LEU A 160 -7.94 -6.27 -8.33
N THR A 161 -7.63 -5.14 -8.91
CA THR A 161 -6.32 -4.51 -8.79
C THR A 161 -6.31 -3.49 -7.65
N VAL A 162 -5.23 -3.46 -6.86
CA VAL A 162 -5.02 -2.39 -5.87
C VAL A 162 -4.88 -1.06 -6.61
N GLY A 163 -5.57 -0.01 -6.12
CA GLY A 163 -5.72 1.26 -6.83
C GLY A 163 -6.96 1.37 -7.69
N GLU A 164 -7.73 0.29 -7.82
CA GLU A 164 -9.00 0.26 -8.55
C GLU A 164 -10.03 1.18 -7.91
N THR A 165 -10.79 1.89 -8.75
CA THR A 165 -11.96 2.63 -8.29
C THR A 165 -13.22 1.81 -8.52
N ILE A 166 -13.99 1.63 -7.47
CA ILE A 166 -15.26 0.91 -7.49
C ILE A 166 -16.42 1.92 -7.49
N THR A 167 -17.45 1.64 -8.30
CA THR A 167 -18.75 2.32 -8.24
C THR A 167 -19.89 1.31 -8.10
N THR A 168 -21.06 1.77 -7.60
CA THR A 168 -22.28 0.95 -7.48
C THR A 168 -23.25 1.23 -8.63
N SER A 169 -24.16 0.26 -8.91
CA SER A 169 -25.28 0.52 -9.83
C SER A 169 -26.26 1.55 -9.27
N PRO A 170 -27.00 2.28 -10.13
CA PRO A 170 -27.03 2.18 -11.59
C PRO A 170 -25.78 2.82 -12.24
N PHE A 171 -25.23 2.16 -13.28
CA PHE A 171 -24.02 2.60 -14.00
C PHE A 171 -24.32 3.62 -15.12
N ASN A 172 -25.39 4.39 -14.98
CA ASN A 172 -25.91 5.32 -16.00
C ASN A 172 -25.23 6.69 -15.99
N HIS A 173 -24.37 6.96 -15.01
CA HIS A 173 -23.59 8.20 -14.93
C HIS A 173 -22.10 7.91 -15.02
N PRO A 174 -21.31 8.69 -15.78
CA PRO A 174 -19.88 8.58 -15.77
C PRO A 174 -19.35 9.01 -14.39
N VAL A 175 -18.67 8.10 -13.73
CA VAL A 175 -18.01 8.34 -12.45
C VAL A 175 -16.52 8.46 -12.71
N PRO A 176 -15.86 9.59 -12.39
CA PRO A 176 -14.43 9.73 -12.59
C PRO A 176 -13.66 8.82 -11.62
N ALA A 177 -12.65 8.15 -12.14
CA ALA A 177 -11.72 7.36 -11.30
C ALA A 177 -11.05 8.27 -10.26
N LEU A 178 -10.79 7.72 -9.10
CA LEU A 178 -10.07 8.43 -8.04
C LEU A 178 -8.62 8.65 -8.47
N ALA A 179 -8.20 9.90 -8.43
CA ALA A 179 -6.84 10.28 -8.79
C ALA A 179 -5.84 9.93 -7.68
N GLY A 180 -4.58 9.74 -8.05
CA GLY A 180 -3.46 9.67 -7.12
C GLY A 180 -2.90 8.29 -6.83
N TYR A 181 -3.54 7.20 -7.28
CA TYR A 181 -2.95 5.88 -7.17
C TYR A 181 -2.11 5.57 -8.42
N GLN A 182 -0.80 5.57 -8.25
CA GLN A 182 0.13 5.10 -9.28
C GLN A 182 0.72 3.77 -8.83
N PRO A 183 0.84 2.78 -9.74
CA PRO A 183 1.54 1.55 -9.41
C PRO A 183 2.97 1.88 -8.99
N ILE A 184 3.38 1.34 -7.86
CA ILE A 184 4.73 1.54 -7.35
C ILE A 184 5.69 0.82 -8.30
N LYS A 185 6.67 1.55 -8.84
CA LYS A 185 7.67 0.96 -9.72
C LYS A 185 8.78 0.31 -8.88
N PRO A 186 9.18 -0.92 -9.20
CA PRO A 186 10.30 -1.55 -8.53
C PRO A 186 11.59 -0.78 -8.80
N VAL A 187 12.45 -0.74 -7.79
CA VAL A 187 13.75 -0.04 -7.82
C VAL A 187 14.91 -1.03 -7.87
N VAL A 188 14.75 -2.18 -7.23
CA VAL A 188 15.76 -3.25 -7.17
C VAL A 188 15.19 -4.50 -7.82
N PHE A 189 16.04 -5.20 -8.56
CA PHE A 189 15.70 -6.47 -9.19
C PHE A 189 16.65 -7.55 -8.72
N ILE A 190 16.11 -8.73 -8.38
CA ILE A 190 16.87 -9.94 -8.08
C ILE A 190 16.36 -11.09 -8.94
N GLY A 191 17.24 -12.01 -9.33
CA GLY A 191 16.83 -13.30 -9.89
C GLY A 191 16.61 -14.28 -8.74
N LEU A 192 15.44 -14.93 -8.69
CA LEU A 192 15.15 -16.02 -7.77
C LEU A 192 15.06 -17.34 -8.54
N TYR A 193 15.86 -18.30 -8.13
CA TYR A 193 15.97 -19.61 -8.77
C TYR A 193 15.74 -20.69 -7.71
N PRO A 194 14.88 -21.69 -7.96
CA PRO A 194 14.75 -22.81 -7.05
C PRO A 194 16.00 -23.68 -7.12
N THR A 195 16.42 -24.22 -5.99
CA THR A 195 17.56 -25.16 -5.94
C THR A 195 17.28 -26.45 -6.71
N GLU A 196 16.01 -26.88 -6.73
CA GLU A 196 15.54 -28.01 -7.53
C GLU A 196 14.71 -27.50 -8.71
N GLY A 197 15.11 -27.82 -9.95
CA GLY A 197 14.45 -27.34 -11.15
C GLY A 197 12.96 -27.77 -11.28
N ALA A 198 12.57 -28.84 -10.61
CA ALA A 198 11.18 -29.28 -10.54
C ALA A 198 10.26 -28.31 -9.79
N GLU A 199 10.79 -27.44 -8.95
CA GLU A 199 10.01 -26.49 -8.12
C GLU A 199 9.67 -25.17 -8.83
N ILE A 200 10.01 -25.00 -10.09
CA ILE A 200 9.76 -23.74 -10.85
C ILE A 200 8.26 -23.37 -10.88
N ASN A 201 7.38 -24.34 -10.98
CA ASN A 201 5.94 -24.08 -10.95
C ASN A 201 5.47 -23.67 -9.55
N LEU A 202 6.01 -24.30 -8.51
CA LEU A 202 5.73 -23.95 -7.13
C LEU A 202 6.19 -22.51 -6.81
N LEU A 203 7.38 -22.13 -7.30
CA LEU A 203 7.89 -20.75 -7.17
C LEU A 203 6.99 -19.74 -7.91
N ARG A 204 6.50 -20.09 -9.11
CA ARG A 204 5.55 -19.23 -9.85
C ARG A 204 4.27 -18.99 -9.05
N ASP A 205 3.68 -20.06 -8.52
CA ASP A 205 2.43 -19.99 -7.76
C ASP A 205 2.61 -19.23 -6.45
N ALA A 206 3.75 -19.43 -5.77
CA ALA A 206 4.10 -18.71 -4.55
C ALA A 206 4.29 -17.21 -4.81
N LEU A 207 5.04 -16.83 -5.84
CA LEU A 207 5.18 -15.43 -6.27
C LEU A 207 3.84 -14.81 -6.66
N GLY A 208 2.99 -15.56 -7.36
CA GLY A 208 1.62 -15.16 -7.68
C GLY A 208 0.81 -14.85 -6.43
N LYS A 209 0.84 -15.71 -5.42
CA LYS A 209 0.16 -15.50 -4.13
C LYS A 209 0.72 -14.32 -3.36
N LEU A 210 2.05 -14.16 -3.29
CA LEU A 210 2.66 -13.00 -2.64
C LEU A 210 2.28 -11.69 -3.31
N LYS A 211 2.25 -11.65 -4.64
CA LYS A 211 1.85 -10.46 -5.41
C LYS A 211 0.42 -9.99 -5.07
N LEU A 212 -0.45 -10.87 -4.63
CA LEU A 212 -1.82 -10.52 -4.22
C LEU A 212 -1.83 -9.64 -2.96
N SER A 213 -0.89 -9.89 -2.04
CA SER A 213 -0.74 -9.13 -0.79
C SER A 213 0.31 -8.02 -0.87
N ASP A 214 1.10 -7.99 -1.94
CA ASP A 214 2.19 -7.05 -2.15
C ASP A 214 2.14 -6.46 -3.56
N SER A 215 1.48 -5.32 -3.68
CA SER A 215 1.31 -4.62 -4.96
C SER A 215 2.61 -4.08 -5.56
N ALA A 216 3.66 -3.99 -4.76
CA ALA A 216 4.98 -3.55 -5.19
C ALA A 216 5.81 -4.66 -5.83
N LEU A 217 5.42 -5.93 -5.57
CA LEU A 217 6.09 -7.10 -6.14
C LEU A 217 5.74 -7.24 -7.62
N SER A 218 6.76 -7.32 -8.46
CA SER A 218 6.61 -7.71 -9.86
C SER A 218 7.55 -8.86 -10.19
N PHE A 219 7.17 -9.76 -11.07
CA PHE A 219 8.05 -10.82 -11.50
C PHE A 219 7.82 -11.20 -12.97
N THR A 220 8.89 -11.58 -13.63
CA THR A 220 8.91 -12.08 -15.00
C THR A 220 9.79 -13.32 -15.08
N PRO A 221 9.47 -14.29 -15.95
CA PRO A 221 10.33 -15.44 -16.16
C PRO A 221 11.74 -15.00 -16.58
N GLU A 222 12.75 -15.66 -16.04
CA GLU A 222 14.16 -15.45 -16.37
C GLU A 222 14.87 -16.79 -16.49
N HIS A 223 15.89 -16.85 -17.36
CA HIS A 223 16.75 -18.02 -17.52
C HIS A 223 18.19 -17.62 -17.28
N SER A 224 18.87 -18.36 -16.41
CA SER A 224 20.30 -18.25 -16.17
C SER A 224 21.02 -19.48 -16.73
N PRO A 225 22.09 -19.33 -17.52
CA PRO A 225 22.85 -20.48 -17.99
C PRO A 225 23.44 -21.34 -16.85
N ALA A 226 23.72 -20.73 -15.68
CA ALA A 226 24.29 -21.41 -14.53
C ALA A 226 23.24 -21.98 -13.57
N LEU A 227 22.08 -21.30 -13.41
CA LEU A 227 21.07 -21.62 -12.39
C LEU A 227 19.77 -22.17 -13.00
N GLY A 228 19.66 -22.22 -14.30
CA GLY A 228 18.46 -22.70 -15.01
C GLY A 228 17.31 -21.68 -15.03
N ASN A 229 16.08 -22.19 -14.96
CA ASN A 229 14.89 -21.37 -15.02
C ASN A 229 14.55 -20.77 -13.65
N GLY A 230 14.18 -19.51 -13.64
CA GLY A 230 13.80 -18.76 -12.45
C GLY A 230 12.90 -17.57 -12.79
N PHE A 231 12.85 -16.62 -11.88
CA PHE A 231 12.11 -15.38 -12.07
C PHE A 231 12.95 -14.17 -11.71
N ARG A 232 12.93 -13.16 -12.56
CA ARG A 232 13.38 -11.83 -12.21
C ARG A 232 12.30 -11.12 -11.42
N VAL A 233 12.60 -10.78 -10.16
CA VAL A 233 11.69 -10.20 -9.21
C VAL A 233 12.04 -8.74 -8.99
N GLY A 234 11.09 -7.85 -9.21
CA GLY A 234 11.22 -6.42 -8.97
C GLY A 234 10.64 -6.03 -7.62
N LEU A 235 11.40 -5.24 -6.85
CA LEU A 235 11.22 -4.96 -5.42
C LEU A 235 11.51 -3.49 -5.11
N LEU A 236 11.08 -2.99 -3.96
CA LEU A 236 11.26 -1.60 -3.53
C LEU A 236 12.67 -1.30 -2.98
N GLY A 237 13.42 -2.33 -2.61
CA GLY A 237 14.74 -2.19 -2.01
C GLY A 237 15.25 -3.52 -1.47
N LEU A 238 16.45 -3.51 -0.88
CA LEU A 238 17.12 -4.72 -0.37
C LEU A 238 16.35 -5.38 0.77
N LEU A 239 15.89 -4.61 1.75
CA LEU A 239 15.08 -5.14 2.85
C LEU A 239 13.79 -5.81 2.35
N HIS A 240 13.16 -5.26 1.31
CA HIS A 240 12.00 -5.88 0.68
C HIS A 240 12.38 -7.21 0.01
N ALA A 241 13.57 -7.30 -0.59
CA ALA A 241 14.08 -8.53 -1.17
C ALA A 241 14.25 -9.63 -0.11
N ASP A 242 14.88 -9.30 1.01
CA ASP A 242 15.08 -10.22 2.13
C ASP A 242 13.75 -10.74 2.68
N ILE A 243 12.76 -9.84 2.88
CA ILE A 243 11.43 -10.21 3.37
C ILE A 243 10.70 -11.14 2.39
N VAL A 244 10.73 -10.83 1.09
CA VAL A 244 10.08 -11.65 0.06
C VAL A 244 10.72 -13.03 -0.01
N GLN A 245 12.06 -13.11 0.01
CA GLN A 245 12.76 -14.38 0.02
C GLN A 245 12.42 -15.20 1.26
N GLU A 246 12.51 -14.61 2.46
CA GLU A 246 12.18 -15.29 3.71
C GLU A 246 10.73 -15.80 3.72
N ARG A 247 9.78 -15.02 3.19
CA ARG A 247 8.38 -15.45 3.07
C ARG A 247 8.22 -16.63 2.11
N LEU A 248 8.91 -16.62 0.96
CA LEU A 248 8.88 -17.74 0.02
C LEU A 248 9.42 -19.03 0.65
N GLU A 249 10.48 -18.92 1.41
CA GLU A 249 11.08 -20.05 2.12
C GLU A 249 10.18 -20.58 3.26
N ARG A 250 9.68 -19.69 4.10
CA ARG A 250 8.90 -20.06 5.30
C ARG A 250 7.46 -20.44 5.03
N GLU A 251 6.76 -19.68 4.17
CA GLU A 251 5.33 -19.88 3.92
C GLU A 251 5.07 -20.98 2.86
N PHE A 252 6.02 -21.16 1.92
CA PHE A 252 5.84 -22.08 0.79
C PHE A 252 6.85 -23.24 0.78
N GLY A 253 7.81 -23.27 1.72
CA GLY A 253 8.79 -24.35 1.85
C GLY A 253 9.79 -24.44 0.69
N LEU A 254 10.02 -23.34 -0.03
CA LEU A 254 10.94 -23.27 -1.15
C LEU A 254 12.39 -23.11 -0.67
N SER A 255 13.33 -23.73 -1.38
CA SER A 255 14.77 -23.47 -1.23
C SER A 255 15.24 -22.67 -2.43
N LEU A 256 15.72 -21.44 -2.20
CA LEU A 256 15.97 -20.47 -3.26
C LEU A 256 17.42 -20.01 -3.32
N ILE A 257 17.89 -19.78 -4.55
CA ILE A 257 19.15 -19.06 -4.83
C ILE A 257 18.77 -17.67 -5.33
N ALA A 258 19.22 -16.64 -4.63
CA ALA A 258 19.06 -15.26 -5.05
C ALA A 258 20.30 -14.77 -5.80
N SER A 259 20.12 -14.12 -6.94
CA SER A 259 21.21 -13.42 -7.64
C SER A 259 21.58 -12.11 -6.93
N ALA A 260 22.75 -11.56 -7.24
CA ALA A 260 23.11 -10.21 -6.80
C ALA A 260 22.05 -9.19 -7.26
N PRO A 261 21.69 -8.21 -6.39
CA PRO A 261 20.74 -7.18 -6.73
C PRO A 261 21.20 -6.34 -7.92
N SER A 262 20.28 -6.01 -8.82
CA SER A 262 20.52 -5.13 -9.95
C SER A 262 19.49 -4.00 -9.99
N VAL A 263 19.83 -2.90 -10.66
CA VAL A 263 18.95 -1.76 -10.89
C VAL A 263 18.71 -1.58 -12.38
N SER A 264 17.60 -0.96 -12.74
CA SER A 264 17.36 -0.57 -14.13
C SER A 264 17.77 0.88 -14.34
N TYR A 265 18.43 1.13 -15.47
CA TYR A 265 18.84 2.47 -15.89
C TYR A 265 17.98 2.91 -17.07
N GLU A 266 17.44 4.13 -17.00
CA GLU A 266 16.83 4.79 -18.15
C GLU A 266 17.89 5.72 -18.78
N ILE A 267 18.29 5.42 -20.01
CA ILE A 267 19.22 6.24 -20.77
C ILE A 267 18.44 7.01 -21.83
N THR A 268 18.54 8.34 -21.81
CA THR A 268 18.02 9.17 -22.89
C THR A 268 19.14 9.42 -23.90
N LYS A 269 18.96 8.92 -25.13
CA LYS A 269 19.90 9.15 -26.22
C LYS A 269 19.86 10.61 -26.69
N SER A 270 20.91 11.04 -27.40
CA SER A 270 20.99 12.39 -27.97
C SER A 270 19.87 12.75 -28.97
N ASN A 271 19.22 11.75 -29.56
CA ASN A 271 18.05 11.89 -30.43
C ASN A 271 16.72 11.94 -29.67
N GLY A 272 16.74 11.91 -28.32
CA GLY A 272 15.55 11.93 -27.48
C GLY A 272 14.90 10.57 -27.18
N ASP A 273 15.38 9.49 -27.80
CA ASP A 273 14.89 8.14 -27.54
C ASP A 273 15.29 7.67 -26.12
N LYS A 274 14.38 7.00 -25.45
CA LYS A 274 14.60 6.40 -24.13
C LYS A 274 14.90 4.90 -24.28
N LEU A 275 16.00 4.47 -23.70
CA LEU A 275 16.38 3.06 -23.62
C LEU A 275 16.44 2.65 -22.15
N ILE A 276 15.75 1.57 -21.78
CA ILE A 276 15.83 0.98 -20.44
C ILE A 276 16.82 -0.18 -20.49
N ILE A 277 17.92 -0.06 -19.74
CA ILE A 277 18.88 -1.13 -19.53
C ILE A 277 18.60 -1.75 -18.16
N SER A 278 18.19 -2.99 -18.16
CA SER A 278 17.82 -3.74 -16.95
C SER A 278 18.84 -4.82 -16.55
N LYS A 279 19.89 -5.00 -17.33
CA LYS A 279 21.08 -5.81 -17.01
C LYS A 279 22.31 -4.99 -17.41
N ALA A 280 23.17 -4.73 -16.46
CA ALA A 280 24.54 -4.30 -16.72
C ALA A 280 25.45 -5.51 -16.65
#